data_dc4a0adb02c573689cf8e119ad862361
#
_entry.id   dc4a0adb02c573689cf8e119ad862361
#
_cell.length_a   1.000
_cell.length_b   1.000
_cell.length_c   1.000
_cell.angle_alpha   90.00
_cell.angle_beta   90.00
_cell.angle_gamma   90.00
#
_symmetry.space_group_name_H-M   'P 1'
#
loop_
_entity.id
_entity.type
_entity.pdbx_description
1 polymer ?
#
loop_
_entity_poly.entity_id
_entity_poly.type
_entity_poly.pdbx_seq_one_letter_code
_entity_poly.pdbx_strand_id
1 'polypeptide(L)'
;MSGRVKGKRSKEIRNIIIISVIFVIAFVSIRVILADTNPFYVVASGSMVPVLNVNDLIVVWGKDNKTSFDNAKVNDIIVFKAFAPDPGDTEHKTIVHRVAKVFEKGDVLAGNNALNGLCYPIPLPNNEIKSKIILTKGDANECSIPGVDIPITQKNYIGKVMFTIPQIGIIPTILKPPVNYIIMAVIAGLLIASFVKSNKKQVEKLKDE
;
A
#
# COMPACT_ATOMS: atom_id res chain seq x y z
N MET A 1 29.24 21.78 38.85
CA MET A 1 28.79 21.85 37.41
C MET A 1 28.13 20.56 36.89
N SER A 2 28.16 19.45 37.59
CA SER A 2 27.65 18.12 37.13
C SER A 2 26.11 18.02 37.00
N GLY A 3 25.32 18.78 37.72
CA GLY A 3 23.85 18.66 37.71
C GLY A 3 23.16 19.21 36.46
N ARG A 4 23.78 20.19 35.76
CA ARG A 4 23.19 20.86 34.58
C ARG A 4 23.22 19.98 33.32
N VAL A 5 24.21 19.12 33.18
CA VAL A 5 24.39 18.19 32.00
C VAL A 5 23.40 17.02 32.10
N LYS A 6 23.17 16.47 33.32
CA LYS A 6 22.20 15.39 33.55
C LYS A 6 20.76 15.84 33.21
N GLY A 7 20.39 17.07 33.60
CA GLY A 7 19.03 17.60 33.33
C GLY A 7 18.74 17.83 31.83
N LYS A 8 19.72 18.24 31.03
CA LYS A 8 19.55 18.46 29.60
C LYS A 8 19.37 17.13 28.84
N ARG A 9 20.18 16.12 29.16
CA ARG A 9 20.11 14.78 28.58
C ARG A 9 18.80 14.06 28.89
N SER A 10 18.30 14.21 30.11
CA SER A 10 17.00 13.66 30.52
C SER A 10 15.84 14.31 29.75
N LYS A 11 15.89 15.60 29.45
CA LYS A 11 14.88 16.29 28.64
C LYS A 11 14.92 15.85 27.18
N GLU A 12 16.10 15.67 26.60
CA GLU A 12 16.26 15.18 25.22
C GLU A 12 15.72 13.76 25.07
N ILE A 13 16.07 12.84 25.98
CA ILE A 13 15.54 11.47 25.97
C ILE A 13 14.02 11.48 26.12
N ARG A 14 13.47 12.27 27.03
CA ARG A 14 12.02 12.41 27.20
C ARG A 14 11.34 12.91 25.93
N ASN A 15 11.91 13.90 25.25
CA ASN A 15 11.36 14.43 24.00
C ASN A 15 11.39 13.38 22.88
N ILE A 16 12.44 12.58 22.75
CA ILE A 16 12.53 11.47 21.79
C ILE A 16 11.45 10.43 22.09
N ILE A 17 11.27 10.07 23.36
CA ILE A 17 10.22 9.12 23.76
C ILE A 17 8.83 9.67 23.41
N ILE A 18 8.56 10.93 23.72
CA ILE A 18 7.27 11.55 23.41
C ILE A 18 7.01 11.55 21.90
N ILE A 19 7.98 11.95 21.08
CA ILE A 19 7.86 11.95 19.62
C ILE A 19 7.61 10.53 19.10
N SER A 20 8.33 9.54 19.61
CA SER A 20 8.16 8.14 19.24
C SER A 20 6.76 7.63 19.60
N VAL A 21 6.25 7.96 20.77
CA VAL A 21 4.89 7.60 21.21
C VAL A 21 3.84 8.25 20.32
N ILE A 22 3.98 9.55 20.00
CA ILE A 22 3.07 10.25 19.11
C ILE A 22 3.07 9.57 17.71
N PHE A 23 4.25 9.22 17.20
CA PHE A 23 4.36 8.54 15.90
C PHE A 23 3.67 7.17 15.91
N VAL A 24 3.85 6.37 16.97
CA VAL A 24 3.19 5.07 17.13
C VAL A 24 1.67 5.24 17.21
N ILE A 25 1.18 6.21 18.00
CA ILE A 25 -0.26 6.50 18.11
C ILE A 25 -0.82 6.91 16.74
N ALA A 26 -0.16 7.81 16.03
CA ALA A 26 -0.59 8.24 14.70
C ALA A 26 -0.63 7.06 13.72
N PHE A 27 0.39 6.20 13.72
CA PHE A 27 0.44 5.01 12.87
C PHE A 27 -0.70 4.03 13.18
N VAL A 28 -0.93 3.72 14.47
CA VAL A 28 -2.03 2.84 14.90
C VAL A 28 -3.39 3.46 14.55
N SER A 29 -3.55 4.78 14.72
CA SER A 29 -4.78 5.48 14.35
C SER A 29 -5.07 5.39 12.86
N ILE A 30 -4.05 5.56 12.00
CA ILE A 30 -4.19 5.38 10.55
C ILE A 30 -4.63 3.93 10.22
N ARG A 31 -4.03 2.93 10.87
CA ARG A 31 -4.41 1.52 10.71
C ARG A 31 -5.89 1.28 11.06
N VAL A 32 -6.33 1.84 12.18
CA VAL A 32 -7.72 1.69 12.66
C VAL A 32 -8.71 2.43 11.75
N ILE A 33 -8.37 3.65 11.31
CA ILE A 33 -9.24 4.47 10.45
C ILE A 33 -9.40 3.82 9.06
N LEU A 34 -8.30 3.36 8.47
CA LEU A 34 -8.33 2.67 7.18
C LEU A 34 -8.84 1.23 7.30
N ALA A 35 -8.95 0.69 8.51
CA ALA A 35 -9.43 -0.65 8.90
C ALA A 35 -8.90 -1.79 8.02
N ASP A 36 -7.72 -1.62 7.49
CA ASP A 36 -6.97 -2.61 6.75
C ASP A 36 -5.67 -2.91 7.50
N THR A 37 -5.29 -4.17 7.52
CA THR A 37 -4.02 -4.62 8.08
C THR A 37 -2.83 -4.08 7.27
N ASN A 38 -3.05 -3.77 5.99
CA ASN A 38 -2.03 -3.23 5.10
C ASN A 38 -2.63 -2.21 4.12
N PRO A 39 -2.85 -0.94 4.54
CA PRO A 39 -3.43 0.09 3.67
C PRO A 39 -2.44 0.64 2.63
N PHE A 40 -1.17 0.23 2.67
CA PHE A 40 -0.12 0.74 1.82
C PHE A 40 0.29 -0.29 0.77
N TYR A 41 0.26 0.12 -0.50
CA TYR A 41 0.73 -0.70 -1.61
C TYR A 41 1.74 0.09 -2.45
N VAL A 42 2.72 -0.62 -3.02
CA VAL A 42 3.70 -0.04 -3.94
C VAL A 42 3.34 -0.45 -5.35
N VAL A 43 3.25 0.53 -6.24
CA VAL A 43 2.99 0.29 -7.67
C VAL A 43 4.20 -0.41 -8.28
N ALA A 44 3.99 -1.63 -8.80
CA ALA A 44 5.05 -2.49 -9.30
C ALA A 44 5.17 -2.50 -10.83
N SER A 45 4.17 -1.99 -11.56
CA SER A 45 4.13 -2.02 -13.02
C SER A 45 3.69 -0.70 -13.62
N GLY A 46 3.92 -0.51 -14.92
CA GLY A 46 3.56 0.71 -15.64
C GLY A 46 2.15 0.74 -16.21
N SER A 47 1.26 -0.19 -15.86
CA SER A 47 -0.11 -0.27 -16.44
C SER A 47 -0.98 0.95 -16.16
N MET A 48 -0.62 1.77 -15.16
CA MET A 48 -1.34 2.96 -14.77
C MET A 48 -0.62 4.27 -15.10
N VAL A 49 0.47 4.21 -15.89
CA VAL A 49 1.18 5.41 -16.37
C VAL A 49 0.25 6.22 -17.28
N PRO A 50 0.24 7.56 -17.21
CA PRO A 50 1.11 8.42 -16.38
C PRO A 50 0.56 8.73 -14.98
N VAL A 51 -0.61 8.23 -14.62
CA VAL A 51 -1.31 8.61 -13.37
C VAL A 51 -0.64 8.00 -12.14
N LEU A 52 -0.23 6.73 -12.23
CA LEU A 52 0.59 6.06 -11.21
C LEU A 52 1.84 5.52 -11.88
N ASN A 53 3.00 5.85 -11.31
CA ASN A 53 4.29 5.38 -11.79
C ASN A 53 4.83 4.25 -10.92
N VAL A 54 5.75 3.46 -11.48
CA VAL A 54 6.46 2.43 -10.72
C VAL A 54 7.16 3.07 -9.51
N ASN A 55 7.09 2.43 -8.35
CA ASN A 55 7.56 2.90 -7.05
C ASN A 55 6.70 4.01 -6.39
N ASP A 56 5.57 4.37 -6.94
CA ASP A 56 4.63 5.19 -6.20
C ASP A 56 4.04 4.38 -5.02
N LEU A 57 3.90 5.03 -3.87
CA LEU A 57 3.19 4.46 -2.71
C LEU A 57 1.75 4.94 -2.74
N ILE A 58 0.82 4.01 -2.79
CA ILE A 58 -0.63 4.31 -2.75
C ILE A 58 -1.21 3.96 -1.39
N VAL A 59 -2.12 4.80 -0.92
CA VAL A 59 -2.90 4.59 0.29
C VAL A 59 -4.32 4.22 -0.10
N VAL A 60 -4.76 3.07 0.39
CA VAL A 60 -6.03 2.44 -0.01
C VAL A 60 -7.03 2.49 1.14
N TRP A 61 -8.25 2.87 0.83
CA TRP A 61 -9.39 2.81 1.73
C TRP A 61 -10.13 1.48 1.52
N GLY A 62 -10.14 0.63 2.57
CA GLY A 62 -10.76 -0.69 2.49
C GLY A 62 -11.51 -1.08 3.77
N LYS A 63 -11.94 -0.11 4.58
CA LYS A 63 -12.51 -0.33 5.91
C LYS A 63 -13.70 -1.27 5.93
N ASP A 64 -14.57 -1.14 4.96
CA ASP A 64 -15.72 -2.00 4.73
C ASP A 64 -15.74 -2.32 3.24
N ASN A 65 -15.17 -3.43 2.89
CA ASN A 65 -15.07 -3.85 1.49
C ASN A 65 -16.43 -3.82 0.80
N LYS A 66 -17.52 -4.12 1.51
CA LYS A 66 -18.87 -4.07 0.94
C LYS A 66 -19.29 -2.64 0.65
N THR A 67 -19.27 -1.74 1.64
CA THR A 67 -19.68 -0.34 1.46
C THR A 67 -18.78 0.38 0.45
N SER A 68 -17.47 0.15 0.48
CA SER A 68 -16.51 0.71 -0.46
C SER A 68 -16.74 0.18 -1.87
N PHE A 69 -17.00 -1.12 -2.02
CA PHE A 69 -17.34 -1.76 -3.28
C PHE A 69 -18.67 -1.24 -3.86
N ASP A 70 -19.72 -1.16 -3.02
CA ASP A 70 -21.04 -0.69 -3.44
C ASP A 70 -21.01 0.77 -3.92
N ASN A 71 -20.12 1.59 -3.32
CA ASN A 71 -19.93 3.00 -3.68
C ASN A 71 -18.90 3.25 -4.79
N ALA A 72 -18.26 2.20 -5.31
CA ALA A 72 -17.29 2.35 -6.40
C ALA A 72 -17.96 2.89 -7.68
N LYS A 73 -17.33 3.89 -8.30
CA LYS A 73 -17.83 4.62 -9.48
C LYS A 73 -16.83 4.55 -10.62
N VAL A 74 -17.32 4.77 -11.82
CA VAL A 74 -16.47 4.99 -13.01
C VAL A 74 -15.44 6.08 -12.72
N ASN A 75 -14.23 5.89 -13.19
CA ASN A 75 -13.02 6.70 -12.96
C ASN A 75 -12.36 6.55 -11.58
N ASP A 76 -12.93 5.84 -10.63
CA ASP A 76 -12.21 5.50 -9.40
C ASP A 76 -11.00 4.61 -9.71
N ILE A 77 -9.90 4.80 -8.99
CA ILE A 77 -8.77 3.89 -9.02
C ILE A 77 -8.93 2.91 -7.85
N ILE A 78 -8.98 1.63 -8.15
CA ILE A 78 -9.24 0.58 -7.16
C ILE A 78 -8.11 -0.44 -7.13
N VAL A 79 -7.94 -1.06 -5.97
CA VAL A 79 -7.04 -2.19 -5.74
C VAL A 79 -7.88 -3.44 -5.55
N PHE A 80 -7.50 -4.51 -6.21
CA PHE A 80 -8.22 -5.78 -6.18
C PHE A 80 -7.27 -6.96 -6.41
N LYS A 81 -7.74 -8.17 -6.15
CA LYS A 81 -7.05 -9.42 -6.49
C LYS A 81 -7.53 -9.91 -7.85
N ALA A 82 -6.62 -10.29 -8.73
CA ALA A 82 -6.97 -10.92 -9.99
C ALA A 82 -7.88 -12.14 -9.76
N PHE A 83 -8.84 -12.37 -10.64
CA PHE A 83 -9.77 -13.51 -10.52
C PHE A 83 -9.04 -14.83 -10.77
N ALA A 84 -8.18 -14.86 -11.78
CA ALA A 84 -7.37 -16.03 -12.10
C ALA A 84 -5.95 -15.85 -11.57
N PRO A 85 -5.37 -16.83 -10.85
CA PRO A 85 -3.95 -16.82 -10.54
C PRO A 85 -3.14 -17.00 -11.83
N ASP A 86 -1.95 -16.43 -11.86
CA ASP A 86 -1.00 -16.69 -12.94
C ASP A 86 -0.65 -18.21 -12.96
N PRO A 87 -0.41 -18.80 -14.13
CA PRO A 87 -0.01 -20.20 -14.22
C PRO A 87 1.23 -20.49 -13.35
N GLY A 88 1.07 -21.34 -12.34
CA GLY A 88 2.13 -21.70 -11.39
C GLY A 88 2.17 -20.86 -10.12
N ASP A 89 1.27 -19.87 -9.95
CA ASP A 89 1.15 -19.07 -8.74
C ASP A 89 -0.07 -19.54 -7.93
N THR A 90 0.10 -19.71 -6.62
CA THR A 90 -0.98 -20.09 -5.72
C THR A 90 -1.71 -18.86 -5.14
N GLU A 91 -1.13 -17.68 -5.32
CA GLU A 91 -1.68 -16.42 -4.81
C GLU A 91 -2.21 -15.54 -5.95
N HIS A 92 -3.39 -14.99 -5.73
CA HIS A 92 -3.96 -14.01 -6.65
C HIS A 92 -3.17 -12.71 -6.62
N LYS A 93 -2.67 -12.28 -7.77
CA LYS A 93 -1.92 -11.03 -7.93
C LYS A 93 -2.77 -9.82 -7.52
N THR A 94 -2.21 -8.95 -6.71
CA THR A 94 -2.84 -7.66 -6.38
C THR A 94 -2.58 -6.66 -7.50
N ILE A 95 -3.67 -6.05 -7.98
CA ILE A 95 -3.67 -5.16 -9.15
C ILE A 95 -4.30 -3.83 -8.75
N VAL A 96 -3.81 -2.76 -9.35
CA VAL A 96 -4.39 -1.42 -9.26
C VAL A 96 -4.73 -0.92 -10.66
N HIS A 97 -6.03 -0.70 -10.93
CA HIS A 97 -6.52 -0.20 -12.21
C HIS A 97 -7.68 0.78 -12.01
N ARG A 98 -8.03 1.49 -13.07
CA ARG A 98 -9.16 2.42 -13.10
C ARG A 98 -10.46 1.71 -13.43
N VAL A 99 -11.54 2.06 -12.71
CA VAL A 99 -12.88 1.60 -13.02
C VAL A 99 -13.34 2.17 -14.36
N ALA A 100 -13.49 1.29 -15.34
CA ALA A 100 -13.98 1.63 -16.68
C ALA A 100 -15.50 1.56 -16.75
N LYS A 101 -16.12 0.57 -16.09
CA LYS A 101 -17.57 0.40 -16.06
C LYS A 101 -18.02 -0.32 -14.79
N VAL A 102 -19.20 0.02 -14.33
CA VAL A 102 -19.88 -0.66 -13.23
C VAL A 102 -21.17 -1.26 -13.79
N PHE A 103 -21.40 -2.53 -13.46
CA PHE A 103 -22.63 -3.24 -13.81
C PHE A 103 -23.37 -3.58 -12.53
N GLU A 104 -24.63 -3.23 -12.47
CA GLU A 104 -25.50 -3.53 -11.32
C GLU A 104 -26.28 -4.83 -11.56
N LYS A 105 -26.88 -5.36 -10.51
CA LYS A 105 -27.75 -6.53 -10.61
C LYS A 105 -28.94 -6.23 -11.53
N GLY A 106 -29.19 -7.13 -12.49
CA GLY A 106 -30.25 -6.99 -13.48
C GLY A 106 -29.81 -6.36 -14.80
N ASP A 107 -28.58 -5.80 -14.85
CA ASP A 107 -28.04 -5.34 -16.11
C ASP A 107 -27.87 -6.51 -17.09
N VAL A 108 -28.21 -6.25 -18.35
CA VAL A 108 -28.05 -7.24 -19.42
C VAL A 108 -26.81 -6.90 -20.23
N LEU A 109 -25.88 -7.81 -20.30
CA LEU A 109 -24.70 -7.69 -21.16
C LEU A 109 -25.11 -8.04 -22.60
N ALA A 110 -25.95 -7.21 -23.22
CA ALA A 110 -26.44 -7.44 -24.58
C ALA A 110 -25.44 -6.95 -25.61
N GLY A 111 -24.89 -7.88 -26.38
CA GLY A 111 -24.10 -7.61 -27.57
C GLY A 111 -22.66 -7.11 -27.33
N ASN A 112 -21.90 -7.03 -28.40
CA ASN A 112 -20.51 -6.57 -28.42
C ASN A 112 -20.28 -5.14 -27.90
N ASN A 113 -21.36 -4.32 -27.81
CA ASN A 113 -21.28 -2.91 -27.41
C ASN A 113 -21.20 -2.70 -25.91
N ALA A 114 -21.65 -3.64 -25.07
CA ALA A 114 -21.60 -3.51 -23.61
C ALA A 114 -20.18 -3.63 -23.05
N LEU A 115 -19.29 -4.30 -23.80
CA LEU A 115 -17.93 -4.64 -23.41
C LEU A 115 -16.87 -4.10 -24.38
N ASN A 116 -17.18 -3.00 -25.08
CA ASN A 116 -16.19 -2.30 -25.89
C ASN A 116 -14.99 -1.94 -25.03
N GLY A 117 -13.79 -2.33 -25.42
CA GLY A 117 -12.56 -2.12 -24.67
C GLY A 117 -12.00 -3.38 -23.98
N LEU A 118 -12.59 -4.56 -24.17
CA LEU A 118 -11.98 -5.82 -23.80
C LEU A 118 -11.02 -6.33 -24.87
N CYS A 119 -9.89 -6.89 -24.44
CA CYS A 119 -8.93 -7.55 -25.35
C CYS A 119 -9.50 -8.84 -25.99
N TYR A 120 -10.38 -9.52 -25.26
CA TYR A 120 -10.97 -10.80 -25.67
C TYR A 120 -12.44 -10.83 -25.24
N PRO A 121 -13.31 -11.52 -26.00
CA PRO A 121 -14.70 -11.71 -25.58
C PRO A 121 -14.77 -12.56 -24.31
N ILE A 122 -15.67 -12.18 -23.40
CA ILE A 122 -15.97 -13.01 -22.22
C ILE A 122 -17.13 -13.93 -22.59
N PRO A 123 -16.98 -15.23 -22.48
CA PRO A 123 -18.11 -16.15 -22.56
C PRO A 123 -18.93 -16.02 -21.27
N LEU A 124 -19.94 -15.16 -21.26
CA LEU A 124 -20.89 -15.05 -20.15
C LEU A 124 -22.06 -15.98 -20.45
N PRO A 125 -22.30 -17.01 -19.64
CA PRO A 125 -23.51 -17.78 -19.73
C PRO A 125 -24.68 -16.91 -19.25
N ASN A 126 -25.67 -16.70 -20.09
CA ASN A 126 -26.86 -15.87 -19.81
C ASN A 126 -26.53 -14.42 -19.44
N ASN A 127 -26.74 -13.55 -20.36
CA ASN A 127 -26.47 -12.12 -20.41
C ASN A 127 -26.96 -11.25 -19.22
N GLU A 128 -27.41 -11.84 -18.12
CA GLU A 128 -27.92 -11.11 -16.96
C GLU A 128 -26.92 -11.13 -15.80
N ILE A 129 -26.62 -9.95 -15.27
CA ILE A 129 -25.76 -9.75 -14.10
C ILE A 129 -26.55 -10.09 -12.83
N LYS A 130 -26.12 -11.14 -12.12
CA LYS A 130 -26.75 -11.60 -10.86
C LYS A 130 -26.35 -10.77 -9.64
N SER A 131 -25.22 -10.11 -9.69
CA SER A 131 -24.72 -9.24 -8.62
C SER A 131 -23.82 -8.17 -9.23
N LYS A 132 -23.63 -7.04 -8.52
CA LYS A 132 -22.73 -5.98 -8.95
C LYS A 132 -21.37 -6.56 -9.33
N ILE A 133 -20.86 -6.15 -10.48
CA ILE A 133 -19.48 -6.40 -10.95
C ILE A 133 -18.87 -5.12 -11.50
N ILE A 134 -17.54 -5.03 -11.39
CA ILE A 134 -16.77 -3.90 -11.89
C ILE A 134 -15.86 -4.40 -13.01
N LEU A 135 -15.76 -3.61 -14.07
CA LEU A 135 -14.78 -3.70 -15.13
C LEU A 135 -13.75 -2.59 -14.91
N THR A 136 -12.47 -2.96 -14.89
CA THR A 136 -11.37 -2.01 -14.83
C THR A 136 -10.54 -2.01 -16.10
N LYS A 137 -9.67 -1.01 -16.21
CA LYS A 137 -8.63 -0.94 -17.23
C LYS A 137 -7.42 -0.19 -16.69
N GLY A 138 -6.22 -0.65 -17.00
CA GLY A 138 -5.00 0.12 -16.76
C GLY A 138 -4.95 1.33 -17.71
N ASP A 139 -4.52 2.49 -17.21
CA ASP A 139 -4.50 3.72 -18.00
C ASP A 139 -3.57 3.63 -19.23
N ALA A 140 -2.48 2.85 -19.11
CA ALA A 140 -1.54 2.60 -20.19
C ALA A 140 -1.93 1.39 -21.07
N ASN A 141 -2.95 0.62 -20.70
CA ASN A 141 -3.35 -0.56 -21.45
C ASN A 141 -4.28 -0.17 -22.60
N GLU A 142 -4.20 -0.87 -23.74
CA GLU A 142 -5.11 -0.65 -24.86
C GLU A 142 -6.52 -1.10 -24.53
N CYS A 143 -6.66 -2.20 -23.80
CA CYS A 143 -7.93 -2.84 -23.47
C CYS A 143 -7.91 -3.52 -22.09
N SER A 144 -9.07 -3.92 -21.61
CA SER A 144 -9.24 -4.69 -20.37
C SER A 144 -9.05 -6.18 -20.63
N ILE A 145 -8.40 -6.88 -19.71
CA ILE A 145 -8.06 -8.32 -19.85
C ILE A 145 -9.04 -9.14 -19.03
N PRO A 146 -9.83 -10.04 -19.67
CA PRO A 146 -10.69 -10.97 -18.95
C PRO A 146 -9.90 -11.86 -17.97
N GLY A 147 -10.48 -12.13 -16.80
CA GLY A 147 -9.81 -12.85 -15.71
C GLY A 147 -8.91 -11.96 -14.84
N VAL A 148 -8.45 -10.82 -15.36
CA VAL A 148 -7.69 -9.81 -14.64
C VAL A 148 -8.60 -8.63 -14.28
N ASP A 149 -9.12 -7.94 -15.30
CA ASP A 149 -9.89 -6.70 -15.16
C ASP A 149 -11.39 -6.91 -14.98
N ILE A 150 -11.89 -8.10 -15.25
CA ILE A 150 -13.31 -8.48 -15.11
C ILE A 150 -13.44 -10.01 -14.93
N PRO A 151 -14.39 -10.51 -14.13
CA PRO A 151 -15.28 -9.75 -13.26
C PRO A 151 -14.59 -9.37 -11.94
N ILE A 152 -14.69 -8.10 -11.52
CA ILE A 152 -14.29 -7.72 -10.19
C ILE A 152 -15.56 -7.71 -9.32
N THR A 153 -15.56 -8.55 -8.31
CA THR A 153 -16.66 -8.75 -7.36
C THR A 153 -16.25 -8.27 -5.97
N GLN A 154 -17.17 -8.21 -5.03
CA GLN A 154 -16.88 -7.88 -3.64
C GLN A 154 -15.78 -8.77 -3.03
N LYS A 155 -15.68 -10.04 -3.45
CA LYS A 155 -14.69 -11.00 -2.90
C LYS A 155 -13.25 -10.66 -3.22
N ASN A 156 -13.02 -10.12 -4.39
CA ASN A 156 -11.67 -9.78 -4.86
C ASN A 156 -11.37 -8.28 -4.81
N TYR A 157 -12.33 -7.45 -4.44
CA TYR A 157 -12.13 -6.03 -4.19
C TYR A 157 -11.38 -5.82 -2.87
N ILE A 158 -10.35 -4.97 -2.89
CA ILE A 158 -9.57 -4.60 -1.70
C ILE A 158 -9.98 -3.22 -1.23
N GLY A 159 -10.02 -2.23 -2.13
CA GLY A 159 -10.39 -0.88 -1.76
C GLY A 159 -10.10 0.15 -2.86
N LYS A 160 -10.40 1.41 -2.54
CA LYS A 160 -10.20 2.56 -3.42
C LYS A 160 -8.91 3.29 -3.05
N VAL A 161 -8.15 3.71 -4.03
CA VAL A 161 -6.98 4.58 -3.83
C VAL A 161 -7.44 5.96 -3.43
N MET A 162 -6.95 6.43 -2.27
CA MET A 162 -7.26 7.75 -1.73
C MET A 162 -6.15 8.75 -1.98
N PHE A 163 -4.90 8.31 -1.84
CA PHE A 163 -3.71 9.14 -1.98
C PHE A 163 -2.60 8.37 -2.69
N THR A 164 -1.79 9.12 -3.41
CA THR A 164 -0.56 8.62 -4.03
C THR A 164 0.59 9.49 -3.56
N ILE A 165 1.66 8.85 -3.11
CA ILE A 165 2.91 9.52 -2.72
C ILE A 165 3.97 9.09 -3.73
N PRO A 166 4.40 9.99 -4.62
CA PRO A 166 5.31 9.63 -5.69
C PRO A 166 6.66 9.13 -5.15
N GLN A 167 7.17 8.03 -5.73
CA GLN A 167 8.50 7.46 -5.51
C GLN A 167 8.84 7.02 -4.07
N ILE A 168 7.96 7.22 -3.09
CA ILE A 168 8.18 6.79 -1.69
C ILE A 168 8.16 5.27 -1.54
N GLY A 169 7.51 4.56 -2.45
CA GLY A 169 7.48 3.09 -2.49
C GLY A 169 8.84 2.43 -2.70
N ILE A 170 9.85 3.17 -3.14
CA ILE A 170 11.22 2.66 -3.24
C ILE A 170 11.80 2.29 -1.87
N ILE A 171 11.41 3.02 -0.80
CA ILE A 171 11.91 2.80 0.57
C ILE A 171 11.55 1.40 1.06
N PRO A 172 10.26 0.99 1.15
CA PRO A 172 9.92 -0.37 1.57
C PRO A 172 10.44 -1.44 0.61
N THR A 173 10.65 -1.11 -0.66
CA THR A 173 11.21 -2.05 -1.64
C THR A 173 12.69 -2.33 -1.38
N ILE A 174 13.49 -1.32 -1.06
CA ILE A 174 14.91 -1.46 -0.70
C ILE A 174 15.06 -2.09 0.69
N LEU A 175 14.16 -1.77 1.64
CA LEU A 175 14.22 -2.28 3.00
C LEU A 175 13.68 -3.72 3.15
N LYS A 176 13.59 -4.49 2.08
CA LYS A 176 13.28 -5.92 2.17
C LYS A 176 14.47 -6.73 2.72
N PRO A 177 14.20 -7.88 3.35
CA PRO A 177 15.28 -8.81 3.72
C PRO A 177 16.12 -9.22 2.48
N PRO A 178 17.46 -9.33 2.59
CA PRO A 178 18.27 -9.20 3.82
C PRO A 178 18.74 -7.77 4.14
N VAL A 179 18.49 -6.78 3.26
CA VAL A 179 19.06 -5.42 3.34
C VAL A 179 18.64 -4.69 4.63
N ASN A 180 17.40 -4.83 5.06
CA ASN A 180 16.92 -4.26 6.32
C ASN A 180 17.72 -4.73 7.55
N TYR A 181 18.10 -6.02 7.61
CA TYR A 181 18.91 -6.56 8.70
C TYR A 181 20.31 -5.98 8.70
N ILE A 182 20.93 -5.79 7.52
CA ILE A 182 22.24 -5.19 7.38
C ILE A 182 22.21 -3.74 7.87
N ILE A 183 21.22 -2.96 7.43
CA ILE A 183 21.04 -1.57 7.86
C ILE A 183 20.85 -1.49 9.37
N MET A 184 19.98 -2.33 9.94
CA MET A 184 19.76 -2.36 11.39
C MET A 184 21.04 -2.72 12.15
N ALA A 185 21.83 -3.69 11.68
CA ALA A 185 23.09 -4.08 12.30
C ALA A 185 24.12 -2.93 12.26
N VAL A 186 24.22 -2.19 11.14
CA VAL A 186 25.07 -1.02 11.01
C VAL A 186 24.65 0.10 11.97
N ILE A 187 23.36 0.41 12.03
CA ILE A 187 22.84 1.45 12.96
C ILE A 187 23.10 1.04 14.42
N ALA A 188 22.85 -0.21 14.78
CA ALA A 188 23.13 -0.71 16.14
C ALA A 188 24.61 -0.62 16.46
N GLY A 189 25.49 -0.99 15.54
CA GLY A 189 26.94 -0.90 15.70
C GLY A 189 27.42 0.54 15.92
N LEU A 190 26.88 1.49 15.13
CA LEU A 190 27.19 2.92 15.28
C LEU A 190 26.70 3.49 16.62
N LEU A 191 25.52 3.07 17.08
CA LEU A 191 25.00 3.50 18.40
C LEU A 191 25.87 2.94 19.53
N ILE A 192 26.28 1.68 19.49
CA ILE A 192 27.17 1.05 20.46
C ILE A 192 28.51 1.75 20.47
N ALA A 193 29.12 1.99 19.30
CA ALA A 193 30.39 2.69 19.17
C ALA A 193 30.34 4.11 19.76
N SER A 194 29.25 4.83 19.46
CA SER A 194 28.99 6.18 20.01
C SER A 194 28.86 6.16 21.53
N PHE A 195 28.16 5.17 22.07
CA PHE A 195 27.97 5.00 23.50
C PHE A 195 29.30 4.67 24.22
N VAL A 196 30.08 3.75 23.68
CA VAL A 196 31.41 3.39 24.22
C VAL A 196 32.36 4.59 24.20
N LYS A 197 32.39 5.34 23.10
CA LYS A 197 33.21 6.57 22.99
C LYS A 197 32.81 7.63 24.00
N SER A 198 31.51 7.81 24.22
CA SER A 198 30.98 8.76 25.21
C SER A 198 31.38 8.36 26.65
N ASN A 199 31.31 7.07 26.96
CA ASN A 199 31.69 6.57 28.30
C ASN A 199 33.21 6.68 28.55
N LYS A 200 34.08 6.39 27.55
CA LYS A 200 35.52 6.59 27.68
C LYS A 200 35.87 8.03 28.02
N LYS A 201 35.28 9.01 27.32
CA LYS A 201 35.52 10.43 27.59
C LYS A 201 35.07 10.88 29.00
N GLN A 202 34.05 10.23 29.57
CA GLN A 202 33.61 10.51 30.94
C GLN A 202 34.58 9.94 32.01
N VAL A 203 35.09 8.73 31.75
CA VAL A 203 36.08 8.09 32.66
C VAL A 203 37.42 8.85 32.65
N GLU A 204 37.85 9.35 31.48
CA GLU A 204 39.06 10.14 31.32
C GLU A 204 38.98 11.49 32.09
N LYS A 205 37.85 12.18 32.01
CA LYS A 205 37.59 13.42 32.74
C LYS A 205 37.53 13.26 34.27
N LEU A 206 37.17 12.07 34.76
CA LEU A 206 37.14 11.76 36.19
C LEU A 206 38.51 11.33 36.75
N LYS A 207 39.50 11.08 35.91
CA LYS A 207 40.86 10.77 36.29
C LYS A 207 41.76 12.00 36.37
N ASP A 208 41.36 13.07 35.67
CA ASP A 208 42.11 14.31 35.61
C ASP A 208 41.63 15.37 36.69
N GLU A 209 40.62 15.01 37.53
CA GLU A 209 40.19 15.74 38.72
C GLU A 209 40.72 15.06 39.99
#